data_2a4da0ad6821ddd4002134fc9b8dbaab
#
_entry.id   2a4da0ad6821ddd4002134fc9b8dbaab
#
_cell.length_a   1.000
_cell.length_b   1.000
_cell.length_c   1.000
_cell.angle_alpha   90.00
_cell.angle_beta   90.00
_cell.angle_gamma   90.00
#
_symmetry.space_group_name_H-M   'P 1'
#
loop_
_entity.id
_entity.type
_entity.pdbx_description
1 polymer ?
#
loop_
_entity_poly.entity_id
_entity_poly.type
_entity_poly.pdbx_seq_one_letter_code
_entity_poly.pdbx_strand_id
1 'polypeptide(L)'
;MTETKKEPTYQPISFDAIKIGLASPEKILEWSRGEVTKPETINYRTLKPERDGLFCEKIFGPSKDWECHCGKYKKIRYKGVVCDRCGVEVTKATVRRERMGHIALAAPVSHIWYFKGIPSRMGLILDLSPRTLEKVLYFASYILSLIHI
;
A
#
# COMPACT_ATOMS: atom_id res chain seq x y z
N MET A 1 -19.65 -2.39 -43.34
CA MET A 1 -18.80 -3.40 -42.69
C MET A 1 -18.70 -3.01 -41.21
N THR A 2 -19.51 -3.65 -40.39
CA THR A 2 -19.61 -3.37 -38.94
C THR A 2 -18.56 -4.23 -38.22
N GLU A 3 -17.51 -3.58 -37.71
CA GLU A 3 -16.54 -4.25 -36.82
C GLU A 3 -17.23 -4.59 -35.49
N THR A 4 -17.47 -5.86 -35.30
CA THR A 4 -17.92 -6.40 -34.01
C THR A 4 -16.76 -6.28 -33.01
N LYS A 5 -16.92 -5.38 -32.04
CA LYS A 5 -16.06 -5.32 -30.84
C LYS A 5 -16.10 -6.69 -30.16
N LYS A 6 -15.00 -7.43 -30.19
CA LYS A 6 -14.82 -8.61 -29.34
C LYS A 6 -14.84 -8.17 -27.90
N GLU A 7 -15.86 -8.55 -27.17
CA GLU A 7 -15.88 -8.47 -25.71
C GLU A 7 -14.72 -9.29 -25.14
N PRO A 8 -14.03 -8.81 -24.10
CA PRO A 8 -13.00 -9.58 -23.44
C PRO A 8 -13.64 -10.83 -22.84
N THR A 9 -13.30 -12.00 -23.36
CA THR A 9 -13.71 -13.28 -22.78
C THR A 9 -13.10 -13.40 -21.39
N TYR A 10 -13.91 -13.16 -20.36
CA TYR A 10 -13.53 -13.42 -18.98
C TYR A 10 -13.45 -14.94 -18.78
N GLN A 11 -12.24 -15.46 -18.71
CA GLN A 11 -12.03 -16.86 -18.31
C GLN A 11 -12.12 -16.91 -16.78
N PRO A 12 -13.08 -17.62 -16.19
CA PRO A 12 -13.14 -17.76 -14.75
C PRO A 12 -11.88 -18.52 -14.28
N ILE A 13 -11.18 -17.94 -13.31
CA ILE A 13 -10.04 -18.58 -12.67
C ILE A 13 -10.60 -19.73 -11.84
N SER A 14 -10.34 -20.98 -12.21
CA SER A 14 -10.67 -22.15 -11.43
C SER A 14 -9.66 -22.34 -10.30
N PHE A 15 -10.14 -22.52 -9.06
CA PHE A 15 -9.30 -22.81 -7.91
C PHE A 15 -10.02 -23.78 -6.97
N ASP A 16 -9.28 -24.63 -6.28
CA ASP A 16 -9.81 -25.64 -5.35
C ASP A 16 -9.94 -25.08 -3.93
N ALA A 17 -9.10 -24.12 -3.56
CA ALA A 17 -9.08 -23.54 -2.23
C ALA A 17 -8.61 -22.08 -2.22
N ILE A 18 -9.08 -21.31 -1.24
CA ILE A 18 -8.61 -19.96 -0.93
C ILE A 18 -7.93 -19.98 0.44
N LYS A 19 -6.68 -19.51 0.49
CA LYS A 19 -5.95 -19.32 1.75
C LYS A 19 -5.89 -17.84 2.09
N ILE A 20 -6.43 -17.48 3.26
CA ILE A 20 -6.36 -16.11 3.80
C ILE A 20 -5.31 -16.10 4.91
N GLY A 21 -4.38 -15.14 4.86
CA GLY A 21 -3.33 -15.01 5.85
C GLY A 21 -2.79 -13.59 5.90
N LEU A 22 -1.92 -13.33 6.86
CA LEU A 22 -1.21 -12.05 6.97
C LEU A 22 0.00 -12.05 6.03
N ALA A 23 0.22 -10.91 5.36
CA ALA A 23 1.43 -10.70 4.60
C ALA A 23 2.60 -10.36 5.55
N SER A 24 3.76 -10.98 5.33
CA SER A 24 4.97 -10.59 6.04
C SER A 24 5.49 -9.23 5.56
N PRO A 25 6.33 -8.53 6.35
CA PRO A 25 6.96 -7.27 5.92
C PRO A 25 7.72 -7.43 4.60
N GLU A 26 8.45 -8.54 4.43
CA GLU A 26 9.20 -8.84 3.20
C GLU A 26 8.27 -8.97 2.00
N LYS A 27 7.11 -9.59 2.19
CA LYS A 27 6.09 -9.73 1.14
C LYS A 27 5.49 -8.39 0.73
N ILE A 28 5.28 -7.51 1.70
CA ILE A 28 4.82 -6.14 1.44
C ILE A 28 5.86 -5.35 0.64
N LEU A 29 7.14 -5.48 0.99
CA LEU A 29 8.22 -4.83 0.25
C LEU A 29 8.35 -5.37 -1.19
N GLU A 30 8.14 -6.67 -1.39
CA GLU A 30 8.13 -7.28 -2.73
C GLU A 30 7.02 -6.69 -3.61
N TRP A 31 5.84 -6.45 -3.07
CA TRP A 31 4.72 -5.85 -3.80
C TRP A 31 4.86 -4.34 -4.01
N SER A 32 5.63 -3.68 -3.15
CA SER A 32 5.73 -2.24 -3.14
C SER A 32 6.52 -1.69 -4.34
N ARG A 33 6.01 -0.63 -4.93
CA ARG A 33 6.68 0.15 -5.98
C ARG A 33 7.51 1.31 -5.44
N GLY A 34 7.45 1.57 -4.14
CA GLY A 34 8.21 2.61 -3.48
C GLY A 34 7.66 2.98 -2.11
N GLU A 35 8.45 3.73 -1.36
CA GLU A 35 8.11 4.21 -0.03
C GLU A 35 7.39 5.55 -0.10
N VAL A 36 6.31 5.66 0.69
CA VAL A 36 5.60 6.92 0.92
C VAL A 36 6.19 7.58 2.15
N THR A 37 6.88 8.70 1.96
CA THR A 37 7.61 9.41 3.03
C THR A 37 6.90 10.66 3.54
N LYS A 38 5.88 11.13 2.80
CA LYS A 38 5.16 12.37 3.11
C LYS A 38 3.66 12.12 3.27
N PRO A 39 3.01 12.81 4.21
CA PRO A 39 1.56 12.68 4.43
C PRO A 39 0.72 13.44 3.40
N GLU A 40 1.32 14.28 2.58
CA GLU A 40 0.61 15.07 1.57
C GLU A 40 -0.05 14.17 0.53
N THR A 41 -1.21 14.60 0.06
CA THR A 41 -1.99 13.92 -0.97
C THR A 41 -1.86 14.62 -2.32
N ILE A 42 -2.51 15.76 -2.44
CA ILE A 42 -2.51 16.60 -3.65
C ILE A 42 -2.13 18.04 -3.28
N ASN A 43 -1.51 18.72 -4.23
CA ASN A 43 -1.28 20.15 -4.10
C ASN A 43 -2.58 20.91 -4.34
N TYR A 44 -3.04 21.70 -3.38
CA TYR A 44 -4.32 22.43 -3.45
C TYR A 44 -4.35 23.47 -4.58
N ARG A 45 -3.19 23.99 -5.01
CA ARG A 45 -3.07 25.01 -6.06
C ARG A 45 -3.05 24.39 -7.45
N THR A 46 -2.30 23.30 -7.65
CA THR A 46 -2.11 22.66 -8.96
C THR A 46 -3.02 21.46 -9.18
N LEU A 47 -3.69 20.97 -8.13
CA LEU A 47 -4.52 19.77 -8.11
C LEU A 47 -3.80 18.50 -8.58
N LYS A 48 -2.47 18.52 -8.55
CA LYS A 48 -1.61 17.36 -8.88
C LYS A 48 -1.15 16.65 -7.64
N PRO A 49 -0.98 15.30 -7.69
CA PRO A 49 -0.41 14.54 -6.59
C PRO A 49 0.98 15.03 -6.20
N GLU A 50 1.21 15.17 -4.90
CA GLU A 50 2.53 15.52 -4.38
C GLU A 50 3.51 14.36 -4.51
N ARG A 51 4.77 14.70 -4.76
CA ARG A 51 5.84 13.71 -4.87
C ARG A 51 6.12 13.07 -3.50
N ASP A 52 6.30 11.74 -3.51
CA ASP A 52 6.55 10.91 -2.32
C ASP A 52 5.43 10.93 -1.29
N GLY A 53 4.27 11.47 -1.65
CA GLY A 53 3.04 11.49 -0.87
C GLY A 53 2.14 10.27 -1.11
N LEU A 54 0.99 10.28 -0.44
CA LEU A 54 0.03 9.17 -0.49
C LEU A 54 -0.58 8.92 -1.89
N PHE A 55 -0.51 9.88 -2.80
CA PHE A 55 -0.98 9.75 -4.19
C PHE A 55 0.12 9.90 -5.24
N CYS A 56 1.38 9.75 -4.84
CA CYS A 56 2.53 9.93 -5.71
C CYS A 56 2.41 9.17 -7.03
N GLU A 57 2.55 9.87 -8.15
CA GLU A 57 2.46 9.27 -9.49
C GLU A 57 3.67 8.40 -9.82
N LYS A 58 4.82 8.65 -9.21
CA LYS A 58 6.02 7.81 -9.38
C LYS A 58 5.83 6.42 -8.78
N ILE A 59 5.17 6.33 -7.64
CA ILE A 59 4.92 5.07 -6.91
C ILE A 59 3.73 4.33 -7.51
N PHE A 60 2.60 5.01 -7.63
CA PHE A 60 1.31 4.39 -7.98
C PHE A 60 0.97 4.47 -9.47
N GLY A 61 1.64 5.29 -10.22
CA GLY A 61 1.36 5.49 -11.64
C GLY A 61 0.69 6.83 -11.95
N PRO A 62 0.53 7.15 -13.24
CA PRO A 62 0.03 8.44 -13.70
C PRO A 62 -1.45 8.65 -13.35
N SER A 63 -1.85 9.91 -13.14
CA SER A 63 -3.25 10.28 -12.90
C SER A 63 -4.09 10.29 -14.18
N LYS A 64 -3.44 10.51 -15.33
CA LYS A 64 -4.07 10.52 -16.65
C LYS A 64 -3.43 9.46 -17.54
N ASP A 65 -4.24 8.85 -18.40
CA ASP A 65 -3.77 7.83 -19.33
C ASP A 65 -2.66 8.40 -20.24
N TRP A 66 -1.56 7.66 -20.31
CA TRP A 66 -0.45 7.94 -21.22
C TRP A 66 0.21 9.32 -21.05
N GLU A 67 0.12 9.89 -19.84
CA GLU A 67 0.72 11.18 -19.51
C GLU A 67 1.61 11.07 -18.26
N CYS A 68 2.85 11.56 -18.31
CA CYS A 68 3.69 11.66 -17.13
C CYS A 68 3.35 12.93 -16.32
N HIS A 69 3.78 12.97 -15.07
CA HIS A 69 3.50 14.09 -14.15
C HIS A 69 3.93 15.47 -14.69
N CYS A 70 5.13 15.56 -15.26
CA CYS A 70 5.67 16.84 -15.79
C CYS A 70 5.13 17.21 -17.18
N GLY A 71 4.38 16.32 -17.84
CA GLY A 71 3.81 16.55 -19.16
C GLY A 71 4.79 16.44 -20.34
N LYS A 72 6.02 15.96 -20.13
CA LYS A 72 6.99 15.72 -21.20
C LYS A 72 6.49 14.65 -22.17
N TYR A 73 5.92 13.58 -21.66
CA TYR A 73 5.34 12.50 -22.44
C TYR A 73 3.82 12.47 -22.25
N LYS A 74 3.06 12.56 -23.37
CA LYS A 74 1.59 12.68 -23.35
C LYS A 74 0.86 11.77 -24.33
N LYS A 75 1.56 10.83 -24.96
CA LYS A 75 0.96 10.01 -26.03
C LYS A 75 1.24 8.53 -25.82
N ILE A 76 0.32 7.68 -26.30
CA ILE A 76 0.40 6.22 -26.23
C ILE A 76 1.68 5.64 -26.85
N ARG A 77 2.28 6.33 -27.83
CA ARG A 77 3.54 5.92 -28.46
C ARG A 77 4.69 5.79 -27.45
N TYR A 78 4.60 6.44 -26.31
CA TYR A 78 5.59 6.38 -25.22
C TYR A 78 5.24 5.37 -24.14
N LYS A 79 4.33 4.43 -24.42
CA LYS A 79 3.93 3.36 -23.49
C LYS A 79 5.14 2.66 -22.88
N GLY A 80 5.18 2.55 -21.55
CA GLY A 80 6.24 1.86 -20.79
C GLY A 80 7.51 2.68 -20.58
N VAL A 81 7.61 3.89 -21.14
CA VAL A 81 8.76 4.77 -20.93
C VAL A 81 8.66 5.37 -19.53
N VAL A 82 9.74 5.29 -18.76
CA VAL A 82 9.88 6.02 -17.49
C VAL A 82 10.44 7.39 -17.78
N CYS A 83 9.73 8.42 -17.37
CA CYS A 83 10.17 9.81 -17.60
C CYS A 83 11.45 10.11 -16.83
N ASP A 84 12.49 10.53 -17.53
CA ASP A 84 13.78 10.94 -16.97
C ASP A 84 13.69 12.15 -16.02
N ARG A 85 12.69 13.02 -16.24
CA ARG A 85 12.49 14.24 -15.45
C ARG A 85 11.68 14.02 -14.16
N CYS A 86 10.57 13.30 -14.24
CA CYS A 86 9.67 13.12 -13.09
C CYS A 86 9.62 11.68 -12.55
N GLY A 87 10.23 10.70 -13.23
CA GLY A 87 10.27 9.31 -12.83
C GLY A 87 8.95 8.55 -12.96
N VAL A 88 7.93 9.15 -13.57
CA VAL A 88 6.62 8.52 -13.76
C VAL A 88 6.63 7.67 -15.03
N GLU A 89 6.17 6.43 -14.93
CA GLU A 89 5.99 5.54 -16.07
C GLU A 89 4.75 5.94 -16.89
N VAL A 90 4.89 6.01 -18.21
CA VAL A 90 3.79 6.32 -19.12
C VAL A 90 2.94 5.07 -19.34
N THR A 91 1.82 4.97 -18.64
CA THR A 91 0.89 3.85 -18.68
C THR A 91 -0.55 4.33 -18.48
N LYS A 92 -1.50 3.41 -18.44
CA LYS A 92 -2.89 3.76 -18.11
C LYS A 92 -3.05 4.14 -16.64
N ALA A 93 -3.93 5.07 -16.34
CA ALA A 93 -4.25 5.48 -14.98
C ALA A 93 -4.86 4.34 -14.12
N THR A 94 -5.44 3.32 -14.75
CA THR A 94 -6.02 2.15 -14.05
C THR A 94 -5.00 1.38 -13.21
N VAL A 95 -3.70 1.44 -13.54
CA VAL A 95 -2.63 0.79 -12.76
C VAL A 95 -2.55 1.33 -11.33
N ARG A 96 -3.07 2.53 -11.07
CA ARG A 96 -3.14 3.11 -9.71
C ARG A 96 -4.02 2.30 -8.75
N ARG A 97 -4.93 1.49 -9.26
CA ARG A 97 -5.75 0.57 -8.46
C ARG A 97 -5.07 -0.76 -8.13
N GLU A 98 -3.99 -1.07 -8.82
CA GLU A 98 -3.27 -2.35 -8.71
C GLU A 98 -1.94 -2.19 -7.98
N ARG A 99 -1.25 -1.07 -8.19
CA ARG A 99 0.08 -0.82 -7.62
C ARG A 99 0.00 -0.50 -6.14
N MET A 100 0.91 -1.10 -5.39
CA MET A 100 1.07 -0.90 -3.96
C MET A 100 2.34 -0.12 -3.65
N GLY A 101 2.29 0.68 -2.61
CA GLY A 101 3.43 1.28 -1.96
C GLY A 101 3.49 0.84 -0.50
N HIS A 102 4.51 1.25 0.22
CA HIS A 102 4.64 0.98 1.64
C HIS A 102 5.01 2.24 2.42
N ILE A 103 4.74 2.19 3.71
CA ILE A 103 5.16 3.19 4.69
C ILE A 103 6.03 2.46 5.71
N ALA A 104 7.29 2.88 5.85
CA ALA A 104 8.16 2.37 6.91
C ALA A 104 7.75 2.98 8.25
N LEU A 105 7.45 2.12 9.22
CA LEU A 105 7.09 2.56 10.56
C LEU A 105 8.34 2.80 11.39
N ALA A 106 8.32 3.83 12.24
CA ALA A 106 9.44 4.17 13.14
C ALA A 106 9.66 3.12 14.24
N ALA A 107 8.61 2.36 14.60
CA ALA A 107 8.65 1.31 15.60
C ALA A 107 7.75 0.13 15.19
N PRO A 108 8.03 -1.10 15.64
CA PRO A 108 7.14 -2.23 15.43
C PRO A 108 5.74 -1.96 15.99
N VAL A 109 4.71 -2.36 15.24
CA VAL A 109 3.31 -2.21 15.64
C VAL A 109 2.64 -3.57 15.63
N SER A 110 1.85 -3.87 16.68
CA SER A 110 1.05 -5.08 16.78
C SER A 110 -0.08 -5.10 15.78
N HIS A 111 -0.33 -6.26 15.18
CA HIS A 111 -1.50 -6.45 14.34
C HIS A 111 -2.78 -6.54 15.19
N ILE A 112 -3.81 -5.82 14.77
CA ILE A 112 -5.08 -5.69 15.51
C ILE A 112 -5.81 -7.02 15.75
N TRP A 113 -5.64 -8.01 14.89
CA TRP A 113 -6.27 -9.34 15.03
C TRP A 113 -5.83 -10.06 16.32
N TYR A 114 -4.60 -9.83 16.75
CA TYR A 114 -4.06 -10.45 17.98
C TYR A 114 -4.44 -9.68 19.24
N PHE A 115 -4.75 -8.40 19.11
CA PHE A 115 -5.11 -7.53 20.22
C PHE A 115 -6.62 -7.44 20.46
N LYS A 116 -7.41 -7.08 19.44
CA LYS A 116 -8.86 -6.80 19.57
C LYS A 116 -9.76 -8.04 19.47
N GLY A 117 -9.23 -9.23 19.36
CA GLY A 117 -10.04 -10.45 19.49
C GLY A 117 -10.68 -10.58 20.87
N ILE A 118 -11.82 -11.27 20.96
CA ILE A 118 -12.43 -11.65 22.24
C ILE A 118 -12.42 -13.17 22.34
N PRO A 119 -11.59 -13.77 23.22
CA PRO A 119 -10.58 -13.14 24.08
C PRO A 119 -9.35 -12.65 23.30
N SER A 120 -8.64 -11.64 23.83
CA SER A 120 -7.38 -11.14 23.25
C SER A 120 -6.31 -12.23 23.28
N ARG A 121 -5.80 -12.64 22.13
CA ARG A 121 -4.74 -13.67 22.04
C ARG A 121 -3.44 -13.23 22.73
N MET A 122 -3.04 -11.97 22.52
CA MET A 122 -1.88 -11.41 23.18
C MET A 122 -2.08 -11.30 24.69
N GLY A 123 -3.25 -10.86 25.14
CA GLY A 123 -3.59 -10.77 26.56
C GLY A 123 -3.50 -12.13 27.27
N LEU A 124 -4.00 -13.19 26.64
CA LEU A 124 -3.93 -14.55 27.19
C LEU A 124 -2.50 -15.08 27.31
N ILE A 125 -1.66 -14.88 26.28
CA ILE A 125 -0.28 -15.39 26.28
C ILE A 125 0.59 -14.64 27.30
N LEU A 126 0.36 -13.32 27.43
CA LEU A 126 1.15 -12.46 28.32
C LEU A 126 0.56 -12.35 29.74
N ASP A 127 -0.58 -12.94 29.98
CA ASP A 127 -1.36 -12.81 31.23
C ASP A 127 -1.61 -11.34 31.62
N LEU A 128 -1.98 -10.55 30.60
CA LEU A 128 -2.25 -9.11 30.78
C LEU A 128 -3.71 -8.79 30.49
N SER A 129 -4.26 -7.90 31.32
CA SER A 129 -5.60 -7.38 31.06
C SER A 129 -5.64 -6.57 29.77
N PRO A 130 -6.76 -6.59 29.02
CA PRO A 130 -6.88 -5.81 27.78
C PRO A 130 -6.59 -4.31 27.96
N ARG A 131 -6.97 -3.73 29.10
CA ARG A 131 -6.69 -2.32 29.43
C ARG A 131 -5.20 -2.03 29.61
N THR A 132 -4.48 -2.94 30.27
CA THR A 132 -3.02 -2.81 30.47
C THR A 132 -2.30 -2.96 29.13
N LEU A 133 -2.69 -3.96 28.35
CA LEU A 133 -2.13 -4.20 27.02
C LEU A 133 -2.36 -3.01 26.06
N GLU A 134 -3.54 -2.40 26.09
CA GLU A 134 -3.86 -1.21 25.30
C GLU A 134 -2.93 -0.04 25.62
N LYS A 135 -2.68 0.24 26.90
CA LYS A 135 -1.74 1.30 27.31
C LYS A 135 -0.33 1.08 26.78
N VAL A 136 0.12 -0.17 26.75
CA VAL A 136 1.45 -0.52 26.23
C VAL A 136 1.50 -0.39 24.70
N LEU A 137 0.51 -0.92 24.01
CA LEU A 137 0.45 -0.89 22.54
C LEU A 137 0.32 0.53 21.97
N TYR A 138 -0.32 1.44 22.72
CA TYR A 138 -0.42 2.85 22.34
C TYR A 138 0.65 3.73 22.98
N PHE A 139 1.75 3.14 23.46
CA PHE A 139 2.92 3.85 24.00
C PHE A 139 2.64 4.73 25.25
N ALA A 140 1.56 4.45 25.99
CA ALA A 140 1.23 5.16 27.22
C ALA A 140 1.89 4.57 28.47
N SER A 141 2.41 3.34 28.41
CA SER A 141 3.05 2.64 29.52
C SER A 141 4.09 1.64 29.02
N TYR A 142 5.00 1.22 29.90
CA TYR A 142 5.97 0.16 29.65
C TYR A 142 5.55 -1.12 30.36
N ILE A 143 5.97 -2.27 29.81
CA ILE A 143 5.95 -3.54 30.52
C ILE A 143 7.35 -3.78 31.10
N LEU A 144 7.42 -4.00 32.41
CA LEU A 144 8.64 -4.46 33.06
C LEU A 144 8.48 -5.95 33.35
N SER A 145 9.30 -6.79 32.75
CA SER A 145 9.40 -8.19 33.10
C SER A 145 10.60 -8.38 34.03
N LEU A 146 10.37 -8.85 35.24
CA LEU A 146 11.45 -9.28 36.14
C LEU A 146 11.78 -10.73 35.75
N ILE A 147 12.92 -10.92 35.09
CA ILE A 147 13.48 -12.26 34.89
C ILE A 147 14.25 -12.58 36.14
N HIS A 148 13.72 -13.47 36.96
CA HIS A 148 14.50 -14.11 38.02
C HIS A 148 15.45 -15.09 37.35
N ILE A 149 16.71 -14.76 37.38
CA ILE A 149 17.82 -15.68 37.04
C ILE A 149 18.11 -16.58 38.25
#